data_484b84e919aa37fd80cc7179ef7beb37
#
_entry.id   484b84e919aa37fd80cc7179ef7beb37
#
_cell.length_a   1.000
_cell.length_b   1.000
_cell.length_c   1.000
_cell.angle_alpha   90.00
_cell.angle_beta   90.00
_cell.angle_gamma   90.00
#
_symmetry.space_group_name_H-M   'P 1'
#
loop_
_entity.id
_entity.type
_entity.pdbx_description
1 polymer ?
#
loop_
_entity_poly.entity_id
_entity_poly.type
_entity_poly.pdbx_seq_one_letter_code
_entity_poly.pdbx_strand_id
1 'polypeptide(L)'
;GVGASRVRDMFEQGKKHSPCIIFIDEIDAVGRSRGAGLGGGNDEREQTLNQLLVEMDGFDTNEGIILIAATNRPDVLDPALLRPGRFDRQVVVGNPDIIGREAILKVHVKKITTGPDVKLRTIARGTPGFSGADLANLINESALLAARKNKRVVTMSDIEEAKDKVMMGAERRSMVMSEDEKKLTAYHEGGHAIVALNEKASDPIHKATIIPRGRALGMVMRLPERDQLSVTREKMHADIAVAMGGRIAEEII
;
A
#
# COMPACT_ATOMS: atom_id res chain seq x y z
N GLY A 1 -8.25 -7.93 -34.56
CA GLY A 1 -8.14 -6.71 -33.82
C GLY A 1 -6.71 -6.26 -33.59
N VAL A 2 -6.52 -5.00 -33.26
CA VAL A 2 -5.19 -4.41 -33.01
C VAL A 2 -4.47 -5.10 -31.84
N GLY A 3 -5.19 -5.51 -30.81
CA GLY A 3 -4.63 -6.22 -29.67
C GLY A 3 -4.01 -7.56 -30.03
N ALA A 4 -4.70 -8.38 -30.80
CA ALA A 4 -4.19 -9.67 -31.26
C ALA A 4 -2.95 -9.54 -32.16
N SER A 5 -2.90 -8.51 -33.02
CA SER A 5 -1.72 -8.23 -33.85
C SER A 5 -0.51 -7.86 -32.97
N ARG A 6 -0.69 -6.97 -31.99
CA ARG A 6 0.38 -6.56 -31.06
C ARG A 6 0.92 -7.73 -30.25
N VAL A 7 0.05 -8.63 -29.80
CA VAL A 7 0.49 -9.87 -29.12
C VAL A 7 1.39 -10.69 -30.02
N ARG A 8 0.95 -10.94 -31.26
CA ARG A 8 1.75 -11.71 -32.24
C ARG A 8 3.13 -11.05 -32.48
N ASP A 9 3.14 -9.73 -32.76
CA ASP A 9 4.36 -8.98 -33.00
C ASP A 9 5.34 -9.04 -31.82
N MET A 10 4.81 -8.97 -30.59
CA MET A 10 5.62 -9.09 -29.36
C MET A 10 6.29 -10.47 -29.26
N PHE A 11 5.57 -11.55 -29.54
CA PHE A 11 6.13 -12.89 -29.51
C PHE A 11 7.11 -13.14 -30.65
N GLU A 12 6.84 -12.62 -31.87
CA GLU A 12 7.80 -12.68 -32.98
C GLU A 12 9.09 -11.93 -32.67
N GLN A 13 9.01 -10.75 -32.03
CA GLN A 13 10.19 -10.02 -31.57
C GLN A 13 10.96 -10.80 -30.50
N GLY A 14 10.26 -11.45 -29.55
CA GLY A 14 10.88 -12.32 -28.55
C GLY A 14 11.66 -13.46 -29.22
N LYS A 15 11.09 -14.13 -30.21
CA LYS A 15 11.77 -15.22 -30.95
C LYS A 15 13.04 -14.74 -31.68
N LYS A 16 12.99 -13.52 -32.25
CA LYS A 16 14.17 -12.94 -32.95
C LYS A 16 15.29 -12.56 -32.00
N HIS A 17 15.00 -12.30 -30.73
CA HIS A 17 15.97 -11.82 -29.72
C HIS A 17 16.25 -12.87 -28.62
N SER A 18 15.92 -14.12 -28.87
CA SER A 18 16.20 -15.21 -27.92
C SER A 18 17.72 -15.33 -27.65
N PRO A 19 18.16 -15.58 -26.40
CA PRO A 19 17.34 -15.71 -25.19
C PRO A 19 16.84 -14.36 -24.64
N CYS A 20 15.56 -14.28 -24.26
CA CYS A 20 14.98 -13.03 -23.75
C CYS A 20 13.86 -13.28 -22.74
N ILE A 21 13.45 -12.20 -22.06
CA ILE A 21 12.29 -12.17 -21.18
C ILE A 21 11.22 -11.28 -21.83
N ILE A 22 10.02 -11.82 -21.99
CA ILE A 22 8.83 -11.06 -22.37
C ILE A 22 8.07 -10.73 -21.09
N PHE A 23 7.86 -9.45 -20.81
CA PHE A 23 7.12 -9.00 -19.65
C PHE A 23 5.79 -8.36 -20.06
N ILE A 24 4.69 -8.83 -19.47
CA ILE A 24 3.33 -8.31 -19.69
C ILE A 24 2.82 -7.77 -18.36
N ASP A 25 2.68 -6.45 -18.29
CA ASP A 25 2.07 -5.80 -17.12
C ASP A 25 0.54 -5.72 -17.26
N GLU A 26 -0.16 -5.71 -16.12
CA GLU A 26 -1.64 -5.61 -16.06
C GLU A 26 -2.35 -6.62 -16.96
N ILE A 27 -1.93 -7.89 -16.91
CA ILE A 27 -2.46 -8.93 -17.79
C ILE A 27 -3.98 -9.13 -17.63
N ASP A 28 -4.56 -8.72 -16.51
CA ASP A 28 -6.01 -8.72 -16.28
C ASP A 28 -6.79 -7.78 -17.23
N ALA A 29 -6.11 -6.82 -17.87
CA ALA A 29 -6.73 -5.98 -18.90
C ALA A 29 -7.19 -6.79 -20.13
N VAL A 30 -6.48 -7.86 -20.47
CA VAL A 30 -6.79 -8.75 -21.61
C VAL A 30 -7.17 -10.16 -21.18
N GLY A 31 -6.70 -10.61 -20.03
CA GLY A 31 -6.81 -11.96 -19.52
C GLY A 31 -8.04 -12.25 -18.63
N ARG A 32 -9.08 -11.41 -18.66
CA ARG A 32 -10.28 -11.64 -17.85
C ARG A 32 -11.08 -12.85 -18.31
N SER A 33 -11.66 -13.56 -17.32
CA SER A 33 -12.60 -14.65 -17.50
C SER A 33 -13.81 -14.23 -18.34
N ARG A 34 -14.26 -15.13 -19.20
CA ARG A 34 -15.43 -14.96 -20.09
C ARG A 34 -16.70 -14.87 -19.25
N GLY A 35 -17.53 -13.88 -19.47
CA GLY A 35 -18.88 -13.83 -18.89
C GLY A 35 -19.26 -12.60 -18.04
N ALA A 36 -18.42 -11.60 -17.89
CA ALA A 36 -18.71 -10.44 -17.03
C ALA A 36 -19.07 -9.15 -17.78
N GLY A 37 -19.79 -9.20 -18.91
CA GLY A 37 -20.25 -7.97 -19.55
C GLY A 37 -21.03 -8.15 -20.84
N LEU A 38 -22.22 -7.60 -20.87
CA LEU A 38 -23.04 -7.39 -22.07
C LEU A 38 -22.53 -6.11 -22.79
N GLY A 39 -21.71 -6.25 -23.83
CA GLY A 39 -21.32 -5.11 -24.68
C GLY A 39 -20.18 -5.41 -25.65
N GLY A 40 -20.22 -4.79 -26.82
CA GLY A 40 -19.34 -5.02 -27.99
C GLY A 40 -17.84 -4.74 -27.84
N GLY A 41 -17.33 -4.46 -26.63
CA GLY A 41 -15.90 -4.39 -26.34
C GLY A 41 -15.29 -5.74 -25.91
N ASN A 42 -16.10 -6.78 -25.76
CA ASN A 42 -15.66 -8.11 -25.35
C ASN A 42 -14.97 -8.88 -26.47
N ASP A 43 -15.39 -8.69 -27.72
CA ASP A 43 -14.87 -9.44 -28.87
C ASP A 43 -13.37 -9.17 -29.09
N GLU A 44 -12.91 -7.94 -28.98
CA GLU A 44 -11.50 -7.58 -29.18
C GLU A 44 -10.62 -8.12 -28.06
N ARG A 45 -11.08 -8.04 -26.82
CA ARG A 45 -10.38 -8.62 -25.66
C ARG A 45 -10.28 -10.13 -25.75
N GLU A 46 -11.38 -10.78 -26.12
CA GLU A 46 -11.42 -12.23 -26.30
C GLU A 46 -10.51 -12.67 -27.44
N GLN A 47 -10.47 -11.94 -28.55
CA GLN A 47 -9.52 -12.19 -29.63
C GLN A 47 -8.07 -12.03 -29.17
N THR A 48 -7.78 -11.00 -28.38
CA THR A 48 -6.44 -10.76 -27.83
C THR A 48 -6.03 -11.86 -26.87
N LEU A 49 -6.91 -12.28 -25.96
CA LEU A 49 -6.68 -13.41 -25.06
C LEU A 49 -6.43 -14.70 -25.83
N ASN A 50 -7.29 -15.02 -26.79
CA ASN A 50 -7.14 -16.23 -27.61
C ASN A 50 -5.81 -16.23 -28.36
N GLN A 51 -5.40 -15.09 -28.93
CA GLN A 51 -4.10 -14.95 -29.58
C GLN A 51 -2.95 -15.17 -28.58
N LEU A 52 -3.04 -14.59 -27.38
CA LEU A 52 -2.06 -14.82 -26.31
C LEU A 52 -1.90 -16.30 -25.98
N LEU A 53 -3.01 -17.01 -25.81
CA LEU A 53 -3.03 -18.44 -25.53
C LEU A 53 -2.40 -19.26 -26.68
N VAL A 54 -2.69 -18.90 -27.92
CA VAL A 54 -2.12 -19.54 -29.12
C VAL A 54 -0.60 -19.35 -29.16
N GLU A 55 -0.13 -18.13 -28.94
CA GLU A 55 1.31 -17.82 -28.94
C GLU A 55 2.04 -18.56 -27.79
N MET A 56 1.42 -18.62 -26.60
CA MET A 56 1.99 -19.35 -25.46
C MET A 56 2.09 -20.85 -25.74
N ASP A 57 1.05 -21.45 -26.35
CA ASP A 57 1.04 -22.88 -26.69
C ASP A 57 2.00 -23.20 -27.85
N GLY A 58 2.35 -22.20 -28.65
CA GLY A 58 3.30 -22.32 -29.75
C GLY A 58 4.79 -22.14 -29.36
N PHE A 59 5.08 -21.93 -28.06
CA PHE A 59 6.47 -21.90 -27.60
C PHE A 59 7.05 -23.29 -27.47
N ASP A 60 8.19 -23.50 -28.12
CA ASP A 60 9.03 -24.67 -27.84
C ASP A 60 9.86 -24.39 -26.57
N THR A 61 9.92 -25.35 -25.65
CA THR A 61 10.68 -25.26 -24.39
C THR A 61 12.16 -24.93 -24.59
N ASN A 62 12.67 -25.07 -25.80
CA ASN A 62 14.06 -24.83 -26.17
C ASN A 62 14.35 -23.42 -26.74
N GLU A 63 13.34 -22.57 -26.92
CA GLU A 63 13.55 -21.26 -27.52
C GLU A 63 14.22 -20.22 -26.59
N GLY A 64 14.47 -20.55 -25.31
CA GLY A 64 15.16 -19.66 -24.36
C GLY A 64 14.37 -18.38 -24.04
N ILE A 65 13.05 -18.42 -24.17
CA ILE A 65 12.16 -17.28 -23.86
C ILE A 65 11.45 -17.55 -22.54
N ILE A 66 11.49 -16.56 -21.64
CA ILE A 66 10.75 -16.57 -20.38
C ILE A 66 9.62 -15.56 -20.48
N LEU A 67 8.40 -16.01 -20.25
CA LEU A 67 7.23 -15.15 -20.20
C LEU A 67 6.89 -14.85 -18.74
N ILE A 68 6.80 -13.56 -18.40
CA ILE A 68 6.42 -13.07 -17.08
C ILE A 68 5.22 -12.15 -17.24
N ALA A 69 4.17 -12.35 -16.44
CA ALA A 69 3.04 -11.46 -16.38
C ALA A 69 2.80 -10.97 -14.95
N ALA A 70 2.30 -9.74 -14.81
CA ALA A 70 1.95 -9.17 -13.52
C ALA A 70 0.48 -8.74 -13.51
N THR A 71 -0.17 -8.89 -12.36
CA THR A 71 -1.54 -8.40 -12.11
C THR A 71 -1.75 -8.10 -10.63
N ASN A 72 -2.58 -7.09 -10.35
CA ASN A 72 -3.10 -6.81 -9.01
C ASN A 72 -4.46 -7.52 -8.77
N ARG A 73 -4.99 -8.21 -9.78
CA ARG A 73 -6.29 -8.87 -9.74
C ARG A 73 -6.25 -10.31 -10.26
N PRO A 74 -5.58 -11.21 -9.53
CA PRO A 74 -5.50 -12.62 -9.93
C PRO A 74 -6.87 -13.31 -9.95
N ASP A 75 -7.86 -12.80 -9.18
CA ASP A 75 -9.21 -13.29 -9.06
C ASP A 75 -10.04 -13.23 -10.36
N VAL A 76 -9.71 -12.30 -11.25
CA VAL A 76 -10.43 -12.07 -12.51
C VAL A 76 -9.81 -12.76 -13.72
N LEU A 77 -8.62 -13.36 -13.57
CA LEU A 77 -7.93 -14.01 -14.69
C LEU A 77 -8.69 -15.24 -15.20
N ASP A 78 -8.64 -15.42 -16.51
CA ASP A 78 -9.16 -16.64 -17.14
C ASP A 78 -8.33 -17.85 -16.69
N PRO A 79 -8.97 -18.91 -16.16
CA PRO A 79 -8.27 -20.12 -15.72
C PRO A 79 -7.42 -20.77 -16.83
N ALA A 80 -7.71 -20.52 -18.10
CA ALA A 80 -6.92 -21.01 -19.21
C ALA A 80 -5.48 -20.48 -19.23
N LEU A 81 -5.24 -19.27 -18.70
CA LEU A 81 -3.90 -18.69 -18.56
C LEU A 81 -3.04 -19.42 -17.53
N LEU A 82 -3.67 -20.03 -16.52
CA LEU A 82 -3.00 -20.65 -15.37
C LEU A 82 -2.80 -22.16 -15.55
N ARG A 83 -3.13 -22.70 -16.73
CA ARG A 83 -2.93 -24.12 -17.02
C ARG A 83 -1.42 -24.45 -17.17
N PRO A 84 -1.02 -25.71 -16.86
CA PRO A 84 0.33 -26.20 -17.13
C PRO A 84 0.76 -25.93 -18.57
N GLY A 85 2.01 -25.51 -18.75
CA GLY A 85 2.57 -25.12 -20.05
C GLY A 85 2.34 -23.65 -20.42
N ARG A 86 1.62 -22.88 -19.58
CA ARG A 86 1.41 -21.43 -19.72
C ARG A 86 2.01 -20.72 -18.50
N PHE A 87 1.21 -19.96 -17.71
CA PHE A 87 1.70 -19.42 -16.45
C PHE A 87 1.58 -20.49 -15.35
N ASP A 88 2.52 -21.40 -15.33
CA ASP A 88 2.55 -22.56 -14.42
C ASP A 88 3.14 -22.21 -13.03
N ARG A 89 3.83 -21.07 -12.92
CA ARG A 89 4.37 -20.56 -11.65
C ARG A 89 3.70 -19.26 -11.27
N GLN A 90 3.18 -19.24 -10.03
CA GLN A 90 2.55 -18.06 -9.45
C GLN A 90 3.39 -17.60 -8.25
N VAL A 91 3.75 -16.33 -8.26
CA VAL A 91 4.51 -15.69 -7.18
C VAL A 91 3.69 -14.53 -6.65
N VAL A 92 3.36 -14.56 -5.36
CA VAL A 92 2.69 -13.45 -4.68
C VAL A 92 3.74 -12.49 -4.13
N VAL A 93 3.69 -11.24 -4.58
CA VAL A 93 4.52 -10.15 -4.04
C VAL A 93 3.66 -9.38 -3.04
N GLY A 94 3.85 -9.67 -1.76
CA GLY A 94 3.15 -8.98 -0.67
C GLY A 94 3.73 -7.60 -0.37
N ASN A 95 3.07 -6.86 0.54
CA ASN A 95 3.62 -5.62 1.05
C ASN A 95 4.94 -5.88 1.79
N PRO A 96 5.91 -4.95 1.71
CA PRO A 96 7.22 -5.14 2.31
C PRO A 96 7.13 -5.14 3.85
N ASP A 97 7.98 -5.95 4.47
CA ASP A 97 8.25 -5.92 5.91
C ASP A 97 9.06 -4.66 6.31
N ILE A 98 9.39 -4.51 7.58
CA ILE A 98 10.15 -3.34 8.08
C ILE A 98 11.49 -3.19 7.35
N ILE A 99 12.20 -4.30 7.07
CA ILE A 99 13.50 -4.29 6.39
C ILE A 99 13.32 -3.87 4.93
N GLY A 100 12.32 -4.44 4.27
CA GLY A 100 11.95 -4.09 2.89
C GLY A 100 11.53 -2.62 2.77
N ARG A 101 10.71 -2.11 3.71
CA ARG A 101 10.31 -0.69 3.72
C ARG A 101 11.50 0.23 3.91
N GLU A 102 12.43 -0.10 4.81
CA GLU A 102 13.67 0.67 4.97
C GLU A 102 14.51 0.69 3.70
N ALA A 103 14.65 -0.46 3.01
CA ALA A 103 15.37 -0.55 1.76
C ALA A 103 14.72 0.29 0.64
N ILE A 104 13.39 0.25 0.52
CA ILE A 104 12.63 1.07 -0.42
C ILE A 104 12.80 2.57 -0.12
N LEU A 105 12.68 2.96 1.15
CA LEU A 105 12.90 4.33 1.58
C LEU A 105 14.31 4.83 1.21
N LYS A 106 15.36 4.00 1.39
CA LYS A 106 16.74 4.33 0.97
C LYS A 106 16.86 4.65 -0.52
N VAL A 107 16.05 4.01 -1.36
CA VAL A 107 16.02 4.31 -2.81
C VAL A 107 15.37 5.67 -3.07
N HIS A 108 14.23 5.93 -2.44
CA HIS A 108 13.45 7.13 -2.73
C HIS A 108 14.06 8.41 -2.13
N VAL A 109 14.68 8.34 -0.95
CA VAL A 109 15.33 9.52 -0.33
C VAL A 109 16.55 10.02 -1.11
N LYS A 110 17.17 9.21 -1.97
CA LYS A 110 18.23 9.67 -2.85
C LYS A 110 17.82 10.78 -3.83
N LYS A 111 16.52 10.95 -4.04
CA LYS A 111 15.96 11.97 -4.96
C LYS A 111 15.73 13.32 -4.28
N ILE A 112 15.90 13.42 -2.97
CA ILE A 112 15.65 14.63 -2.17
C ILE A 112 16.82 14.88 -1.21
N THR A 113 16.96 16.12 -0.75
CA THR A 113 17.93 16.46 0.29
C THR A 113 17.30 16.28 1.66
N THR A 114 17.86 15.39 2.48
CA THR A 114 17.37 15.09 3.83
C THR A 114 18.31 15.64 4.89
N GLY A 115 17.75 16.04 6.04
CA GLY A 115 18.50 16.43 7.22
C GLY A 115 19.15 15.24 7.94
N PRO A 116 20.13 15.52 8.81
CA PRO A 116 20.82 14.48 9.59
C PRO A 116 19.94 13.81 10.64
N ASP A 117 18.80 14.39 10.97
CA ASP A 117 17.79 13.88 11.90
C ASP A 117 16.92 12.78 11.29
N VAL A 118 16.95 12.59 9.97
CA VAL A 118 16.11 11.61 9.27
C VAL A 118 16.59 10.19 9.51
N LYS A 119 15.76 9.39 10.19
CA LYS A 119 16.03 7.99 10.53
C LYS A 119 15.09 7.08 9.77
N LEU A 120 15.55 6.50 8.67
CA LEU A 120 14.73 5.66 7.78
C LEU A 120 14.15 4.43 8.48
N ARG A 121 14.88 3.86 9.44
CA ARG A 121 14.40 2.74 10.25
C ARG A 121 13.16 3.11 11.08
N THR A 122 13.14 4.30 11.66
CA THR A 122 11.99 4.82 12.41
C THR A 122 10.78 5.03 11.50
N ILE A 123 11.00 5.57 10.30
CA ILE A 123 9.94 5.74 9.30
C ILE A 123 9.38 4.38 8.87
N ALA A 124 10.25 3.41 8.59
CA ALA A 124 9.87 2.06 8.19
C ALA A 124 9.02 1.36 9.27
N ARG A 125 9.36 1.52 10.55
CA ARG A 125 8.53 1.03 11.67
C ARG A 125 7.19 1.75 11.76
N GLY A 126 7.16 3.04 11.48
CA GLY A 126 5.97 3.88 11.54
C GLY A 126 5.02 3.77 10.33
N THR A 127 5.31 2.90 9.36
CA THR A 127 4.54 2.73 8.12
C THR A 127 4.11 1.28 7.89
N PRO A 128 3.46 0.61 8.88
CA PRO A 128 3.01 -0.77 8.69
C PRO A 128 2.00 -0.85 7.54
N GLY A 129 2.11 -1.88 6.71
CA GLY A 129 1.21 -2.13 5.59
C GLY A 129 1.44 -1.25 4.34
N PHE A 130 2.38 -0.31 4.38
CA PHE A 130 2.69 0.51 3.20
C PHE A 130 3.32 -0.32 2.08
N SER A 131 2.82 -0.13 0.87
CA SER A 131 3.43 -0.62 -0.36
C SER A 131 4.64 0.24 -0.77
N GLY A 132 5.39 -0.20 -1.76
CA GLY A 132 6.46 0.61 -2.35
C GLY A 132 5.96 1.96 -2.90
N ALA A 133 4.77 1.97 -3.50
CA ALA A 133 4.14 3.19 -4.01
C ALA A 133 3.76 4.16 -2.89
N ASP A 134 3.22 3.64 -1.76
CA ASP A 134 2.88 4.49 -0.61
C ASP A 134 4.12 5.12 0.01
N LEU A 135 5.23 4.38 0.10
CA LEU A 135 6.50 4.90 0.60
C LEU A 135 7.10 5.96 -0.34
N ALA A 136 7.01 5.74 -1.66
CA ALA A 136 7.41 6.74 -2.64
C ALA A 136 6.59 8.02 -2.52
N ASN A 137 5.26 7.88 -2.38
CA ASN A 137 4.34 9.00 -2.15
C ASN A 137 4.65 9.73 -0.85
N LEU A 138 4.94 9.02 0.23
CA LEU A 138 5.33 9.61 1.53
C LEU A 138 6.57 10.52 1.37
N ILE A 139 7.60 10.06 0.68
CA ILE A 139 8.82 10.85 0.46
C ILE A 139 8.52 12.08 -0.42
N ASN A 140 7.71 11.92 -1.46
CA ASN A 140 7.28 13.04 -2.30
C ASN A 140 6.47 14.08 -1.51
N GLU A 141 5.49 13.66 -0.71
CA GLU A 141 4.69 14.55 0.15
C GLU A 141 5.56 15.28 1.18
N SER A 142 6.58 14.60 1.73
CA SER A 142 7.53 15.22 2.66
C SER A 142 8.33 16.34 2.00
N ALA A 143 8.76 16.14 0.75
CA ALA A 143 9.46 17.17 -0.03
C ALA A 143 8.54 18.37 -0.35
N LEU A 144 7.28 18.11 -0.70
CA LEU A 144 6.28 19.15 -0.94
C LEU A 144 5.98 19.95 0.33
N LEU A 145 5.90 19.32 1.50
CA LEU A 145 5.71 20.00 2.77
C LEU A 145 6.91 20.87 3.13
N ALA A 146 8.14 20.38 2.97
CA ALA A 146 9.36 21.15 3.18
C ALA A 146 9.41 22.37 2.26
N ALA A 147 9.07 22.19 0.97
CA ALA A 147 9.01 23.28 0.00
C ALA A 147 7.98 24.35 0.39
N ARG A 148 6.78 23.96 0.83
CA ARG A 148 5.75 24.90 1.34
C ARG A 148 6.21 25.72 2.55
N LYS A 149 7.10 25.14 3.35
CA LYS A 149 7.73 25.82 4.52
C LYS A 149 9.00 26.58 4.13
N ASN A 150 9.30 26.75 2.84
CA ASN A 150 10.51 27.37 2.30
C ASN A 150 11.81 26.73 2.82
N LYS A 151 11.79 25.44 3.13
CA LYS A 151 12.95 24.66 3.54
C LYS A 151 13.67 24.08 2.32
N ARG A 152 15.00 24.02 2.38
CA ARG A 152 15.83 23.35 1.36
C ARG A 152 16.12 21.88 1.68
N VAL A 153 15.80 21.47 2.91
CA VAL A 153 16.13 20.15 3.46
C VAL A 153 14.88 19.58 4.12
N VAL A 154 14.60 18.35 3.84
CA VAL A 154 13.48 17.59 4.46
C VAL A 154 13.95 17.07 5.81
N THR A 155 13.26 17.44 6.88
CA THR A 155 13.54 16.99 8.24
C THR A 155 12.65 15.82 8.64
N MET A 156 12.99 15.13 9.75
CA MET A 156 12.14 14.07 10.30
C MET A 156 10.72 14.56 10.60
N SER A 157 10.57 15.79 11.09
CA SER A 157 9.26 16.41 11.35
C SER A 157 8.42 16.56 10.09
N ASP A 158 9.01 16.89 8.94
CA ASP A 158 8.28 16.99 7.68
C ASP A 158 7.82 15.61 7.21
N ILE A 159 8.60 14.57 7.43
CA ILE A 159 8.23 13.18 7.10
C ILE A 159 7.11 12.68 8.01
N GLU A 160 7.16 12.97 9.31
CA GLU A 160 6.09 12.60 10.24
C GLU A 160 4.78 13.31 9.91
N GLU A 161 4.82 14.59 9.56
CA GLU A 161 3.64 15.34 9.13
C GLU A 161 3.07 14.81 7.80
N ALA A 162 3.95 14.47 6.84
CA ALA A 162 3.55 13.85 5.59
C ALA A 162 2.92 12.47 5.83
N LYS A 163 3.49 11.67 6.72
CA LYS A 163 2.95 10.37 7.11
C LYS A 163 1.55 10.51 7.69
N ASP A 164 1.35 11.44 8.63
CA ASP A 164 0.04 11.73 9.18
C ASP A 164 -0.97 12.13 8.09
N LYS A 165 -0.55 12.97 7.15
CA LYS A 165 -1.39 13.38 6.03
C LYS A 165 -1.76 12.21 5.11
N VAL A 166 -0.81 11.33 4.79
CA VAL A 166 -1.03 10.17 3.91
C VAL A 166 -1.94 9.14 4.60
N MET A 167 -1.72 8.87 5.88
CA MET A 167 -2.49 7.87 6.63
C MET A 167 -3.89 8.34 7.02
N MET A 168 -4.07 9.62 7.34
CA MET A 168 -5.26 10.15 8.02
C MET A 168 -5.94 11.30 7.29
N GLY A 169 -5.33 11.81 6.22
CA GLY A 169 -5.77 13.02 5.53
C GLY A 169 -5.17 14.31 6.12
N ALA A 170 -5.46 15.41 5.45
CA ALA A 170 -4.95 16.73 5.85
C ALA A 170 -5.57 17.19 7.19
N GLU A 171 -4.79 17.94 7.96
CA GLU A 171 -5.29 18.63 9.15
C GLU A 171 -6.41 19.63 8.80
N ARG A 172 -7.46 19.63 9.58
CA ARG A 172 -8.56 20.61 9.47
C ARG A 172 -8.32 21.77 10.42
N ARG A 173 -7.26 22.53 10.24
CA ARG A 173 -6.91 23.69 11.10
C ARG A 173 -7.93 24.81 11.05
N SER A 174 -8.75 24.88 10.00
CA SER A 174 -9.84 25.85 9.88
C SER A 174 -11.11 25.44 10.62
N MET A 175 -11.17 24.22 11.16
CA MET A 175 -12.31 23.76 11.95
C MET A 175 -12.26 24.40 13.33
N VAL A 176 -13.23 25.25 13.61
CA VAL A 176 -13.38 25.91 14.92
C VAL A 176 -14.17 24.97 15.82
N MET A 177 -13.48 24.34 16.78
CA MET A 177 -14.11 23.57 17.85
C MET A 177 -14.35 24.49 19.05
N SER A 178 -15.48 24.33 19.71
CA SER A 178 -15.73 24.98 21.00
C SER A 178 -14.77 24.43 22.06
N GLU A 179 -14.59 25.17 23.16
CA GLU A 179 -13.74 24.71 24.27
C GLU A 179 -14.28 23.42 24.90
N ASP A 180 -15.62 23.28 24.96
CA ASP A 180 -16.26 22.07 25.48
C ASP A 180 -16.00 20.85 24.56
N GLU A 181 -16.07 21.03 23.23
CA GLU A 181 -15.72 19.98 22.26
C GLU A 181 -14.24 19.58 22.34
N LYS A 182 -13.35 20.56 22.49
CA LYS A 182 -11.90 20.28 22.67
C LYS A 182 -11.66 19.49 23.96
N LYS A 183 -12.33 19.90 25.06
CA LYS A 183 -12.25 19.23 26.34
C LYS A 183 -12.75 17.79 26.22
N LEU A 184 -13.94 17.59 25.68
CA LEU A 184 -14.54 16.28 25.46
C LEU A 184 -13.62 15.37 24.63
N THR A 185 -13.11 15.90 23.50
CA THR A 185 -12.17 15.17 22.63
C THR A 185 -10.88 14.82 23.37
N ALA A 186 -10.34 15.73 24.18
CA ALA A 186 -9.12 15.48 24.95
C ALA A 186 -9.30 14.37 25.98
N TYR A 187 -10.44 14.31 26.65
CA TYR A 187 -10.77 13.23 27.57
C TYR A 187 -10.97 11.90 26.83
N HIS A 188 -11.67 11.92 25.69
CA HIS A 188 -11.88 10.76 24.85
C HIS A 188 -10.53 10.14 24.41
N GLU A 189 -9.66 10.92 23.78
CA GLU A 189 -8.35 10.47 23.35
C GLU A 189 -7.45 10.10 24.55
N GLY A 190 -7.56 10.85 25.66
CA GLY A 190 -6.89 10.54 26.91
C GLY A 190 -7.29 9.18 27.47
N GLY A 191 -8.57 8.84 27.39
CA GLY A 191 -9.11 7.52 27.77
C GLY A 191 -8.50 6.40 26.98
N HIS A 192 -8.44 6.52 25.65
CA HIS A 192 -7.75 5.56 24.80
C HIS A 192 -6.26 5.41 25.18
N ALA A 193 -5.58 6.53 25.42
CA ALA A 193 -4.16 6.53 25.76
C ALA A 193 -3.89 5.86 27.12
N ILE A 194 -4.67 6.19 28.14
CA ILE A 194 -4.51 5.62 29.49
C ILE A 194 -4.72 4.12 29.48
N VAL A 195 -5.77 3.64 28.81
CA VAL A 195 -6.03 2.20 28.72
C VAL A 195 -4.91 1.52 27.93
N ALA A 196 -4.47 2.09 26.80
CA ALA A 196 -3.37 1.52 26.02
C ALA A 196 -2.06 1.40 26.80
N LEU A 197 -1.75 2.35 27.68
CA LEU A 197 -0.56 2.31 28.54
C LEU A 197 -0.64 1.26 29.63
N ASN A 198 -1.84 0.87 30.05
CA ASN A 198 -2.06 -0.12 31.11
C ASN A 198 -2.31 -1.53 30.57
N GLU A 199 -2.64 -1.69 29.30
CA GLU A 199 -2.84 -2.98 28.66
C GLU A 199 -1.52 -3.54 28.11
N LYS A 200 -1.00 -4.59 28.75
CA LYS A 200 0.30 -5.21 28.40
C LYS A 200 0.38 -5.71 26.96
N ALA A 201 -0.74 -6.14 26.39
CA ALA A 201 -0.82 -6.65 25.03
C ALA A 201 -1.11 -5.54 23.99
N SER A 202 -1.26 -4.27 24.41
CA SER A 202 -1.43 -3.13 23.51
C SER A 202 -0.13 -2.77 22.81
N ASP A 203 -0.22 -2.32 21.56
CA ASP A 203 0.92 -1.71 20.88
C ASP A 203 1.30 -0.39 21.55
N PRO A 204 2.59 -0.03 21.52
CA PRO A 204 3.06 1.25 22.07
C PRO A 204 2.37 2.45 21.42
N ILE A 205 2.05 3.46 22.23
CA ILE A 205 1.54 4.72 21.72
C ILE A 205 2.65 5.45 20.98
N HIS A 206 2.38 5.81 19.74
CA HIS A 206 3.25 6.64 18.93
C HIS A 206 2.89 8.13 19.06
N LYS A 207 1.58 8.43 19.04
CA LYS A 207 1.07 9.80 19.04
C LYS A 207 -0.34 9.85 19.58
N ALA A 208 -0.65 10.92 20.33
CA ALA A 208 -2.01 11.32 20.68
C ALA A 208 -2.23 12.77 20.23
N THR A 209 -3.39 13.10 19.70
CA THR A 209 -3.73 14.45 19.23
C THR A 209 -5.22 14.71 19.28
N ILE A 210 -5.60 15.95 19.53
CA ILE A 210 -6.97 16.45 19.41
C ILE A 210 -7.15 17.33 18.16
N ILE A 211 -6.13 17.38 17.28
CA ILE A 211 -6.24 18.13 16.02
C ILE A 211 -7.07 17.29 15.03
N PRO A 212 -8.20 17.84 14.53
CA PRO A 212 -9.05 17.14 13.59
C PRO A 212 -8.31 16.80 12.28
N ARG A 213 -8.48 15.54 11.80
CA ARG A 213 -7.98 15.08 10.52
C ARG A 213 -9.02 14.22 9.82
N GLY A 214 -9.25 14.48 8.55
CA GLY A 214 -10.26 13.75 7.80
C GLY A 214 -11.62 13.79 8.50
N ARG A 215 -12.13 12.65 8.97
CA ARG A 215 -13.39 12.54 9.75
C ARG A 215 -13.17 12.45 11.24
N ALA A 216 -11.95 12.28 11.72
CA ALA A 216 -11.63 12.16 13.13
C ALA A 216 -11.44 13.52 13.78
N LEU A 217 -11.99 13.70 14.98
CA LEU A 217 -11.83 14.91 15.79
C LEU A 217 -10.56 14.90 16.62
N GLY A 218 -10.08 13.70 16.95
CA GLY A 218 -8.82 13.42 17.61
C GLY A 218 -8.34 12.02 17.27
N MET A 219 -7.24 11.59 17.85
CA MET A 219 -6.70 10.25 17.62
C MET A 219 -5.60 9.87 18.60
N VAL A 220 -5.59 8.59 18.97
CA VAL A 220 -4.43 7.91 19.56
C VAL A 220 -3.90 6.89 18.55
N MET A 221 -2.70 7.14 18.02
CA MET A 221 -2.04 6.22 17.13
C MET A 221 -1.11 5.31 17.91
N ARG A 222 -1.30 4.01 17.75
CA ARG A 222 -0.44 2.95 18.28
C ARG A 222 0.28 2.28 17.12
N LEU A 223 1.56 1.98 17.27
CA LEU A 223 2.36 1.33 16.24
C LEU A 223 3.01 0.07 16.78
N PRO A 224 2.90 -1.06 16.08
CA PRO A 224 3.55 -2.29 16.48
C PRO A 224 5.08 -2.14 16.41
N GLU A 225 5.79 -2.77 17.34
CA GLU A 225 7.26 -2.80 17.34
C GLU A 225 7.83 -3.68 16.23
N ARG A 226 7.04 -4.62 15.75
CA ARG A 226 7.39 -5.59 14.71
C ARG A 226 6.20 -5.84 13.79
N ASP A 227 6.46 -6.40 12.61
CA ASP A 227 5.39 -6.84 11.71
C ASP A 227 4.60 -7.98 12.38
N GLN A 228 3.27 -7.84 12.42
CA GLN A 228 2.35 -8.79 13.04
C GLN A 228 1.71 -9.65 11.97
N LEU A 229 1.97 -10.96 12.02
CA LEU A 229 1.39 -11.94 11.10
C LEU A 229 0.12 -12.60 11.65
N SER A 230 -0.12 -12.48 12.95
CA SER A 230 -1.28 -13.03 13.65
C SER A 230 -1.66 -12.16 14.84
N VAL A 231 -2.91 -12.27 15.28
CA VAL A 231 -3.43 -11.54 16.45
C VAL A 231 -3.78 -12.56 17.53
N THR A 232 -3.20 -12.42 18.72
CA THR A 232 -3.51 -13.28 19.86
C THR A 232 -4.84 -12.86 20.49
N ARG A 233 -5.44 -13.76 21.28
CA ARG A 233 -6.67 -13.44 22.02
C ARG A 233 -6.47 -12.29 23.01
N GLU A 234 -5.32 -12.28 23.71
CA GLU A 234 -4.95 -11.18 24.63
C GLU A 234 -4.86 -9.84 23.90
N LYS A 235 -4.28 -9.84 22.69
CA LYS A 235 -4.20 -8.64 21.85
C LYS A 235 -5.59 -8.14 21.45
N MET A 236 -6.49 -9.05 21.07
CA MET A 236 -7.87 -8.66 20.72
C MET A 236 -8.59 -8.06 21.91
N HIS A 237 -8.45 -8.64 23.12
CA HIS A 237 -9.05 -8.08 24.32
C HIS A 237 -8.48 -6.70 24.66
N ALA A 238 -7.16 -6.52 24.57
CA ALA A 238 -6.52 -5.23 24.78
C ALA A 238 -7.01 -4.17 23.77
N ASP A 239 -7.14 -4.54 22.50
CA ASP A 239 -7.64 -3.62 21.47
C ASP A 239 -9.10 -3.21 21.70
N ILE A 240 -9.96 -4.14 22.19
CA ILE A 240 -11.34 -3.85 22.60
C ILE A 240 -11.34 -2.91 23.81
N ALA A 241 -10.52 -3.22 24.85
CA ALA A 241 -10.44 -2.37 26.03
C ALA A 241 -10.00 -0.95 25.68
N VAL A 242 -8.98 -0.80 24.83
CA VAL A 242 -8.51 0.51 24.35
C VAL A 242 -9.61 1.21 23.57
N ALA A 243 -10.33 0.51 22.69
CA ALA A 243 -11.44 1.11 21.93
C ALA A 243 -12.58 1.65 22.81
N MET A 244 -12.85 1.00 23.94
CA MET A 244 -13.86 1.45 24.91
C MET A 244 -13.37 2.58 25.80
N GLY A 245 -12.05 2.76 25.96
CA GLY A 245 -11.45 3.73 26.89
C GLY A 245 -11.90 5.17 26.64
N GLY A 246 -12.03 5.58 25.38
CA GLY A 246 -12.51 6.92 25.04
C GLY A 246 -13.94 7.16 25.49
N ARG A 247 -14.85 6.23 25.22
CA ARG A 247 -16.26 6.34 25.62
C ARG A 247 -16.42 6.37 27.13
N ILE A 248 -15.70 5.53 27.86
CA ILE A 248 -15.74 5.49 29.32
C ILE A 248 -15.21 6.80 29.91
N ALA A 249 -14.17 7.38 29.33
CA ALA A 249 -13.67 8.70 29.76
C ALA A 249 -14.71 9.81 29.61
N GLU A 250 -15.51 9.80 28.55
CA GLU A 250 -16.62 10.73 28.37
C GLU A 250 -17.72 10.57 29.41
N GLU A 251 -17.97 9.34 29.90
CA GLU A 251 -18.99 9.07 30.93
C GLU A 251 -18.54 9.45 32.35
N ILE A 252 -17.24 9.61 32.59
CA ILE A 252 -16.68 9.98 33.89
C ILE A 252 -16.68 11.50 34.12
N ILE A 253 -16.67 12.30 33.05
CA ILE A 253 -16.63 13.76 33.13
C ILE A 253 -18.01 14.41 32.94
#